data_fc66875c87c48a899ba93d629f6f713b
#
_entry.id   fc66875c87c48a899ba93d629f6f713b
#
_cell.length_a   1.000
_cell.length_b   1.000
_cell.length_c   1.000
_cell.angle_alpha   90.00
_cell.angle_beta   90.00
_cell.angle_gamma   90.00
#
_symmetry.space_group_name_H-M   'P 1'
#
loop_
_entity.id
_entity.type
_entity.pdbx_description
1 polymer ?
#
loop_
_entity_poly.entity_id
_entity_poly.type
_entity_poly.pdbx_seq_one_letter_code
_entity_poly.pdbx_strand_id
1 'polypeptide(L)'
;MGLGAFLLAVAILIPTYTVGKLEKTPLDLEVTTIAEGSGSVLNSQALLAGKAEVNTNVPLVSQRYVTTEDPADADVVTLQAGQTLRRTDKQGDTGLLSAIVDRNTVDRKTSMPTNDPVGTIQTQPNQPAEEVSRDGLQYKFPFNSEKQSYPYFDLNARATQDINFVEETEINGLKVYHYNQTIDPVDLSKVVSSPTNKLTLPAEAWGVPGGTLPVTMTRWYTNVRDLWVEPETGVVVKGQEQLHQYYARNKDKPEIDVLKVELPFNEQTIEYQVQQAKDGMDKISTFGRTVPIIAGILGVIALVAGLVLGLRGGKGRQPAHTAGDDYPPSDGGRHVDLDKSEAPTEQHDWTTDKTEEIPVQDPRRYDER
;
A
#
# COMPACT_ATOMS: atom_id res chain seq x y z
N MET A 1 32.15 -3.20 30.75
CA MET A 1 32.58 -3.29 29.34
C MET A 1 31.57 -4.04 28.47
N GLY A 2 31.06 -5.23 28.85
CA GLY A 2 30.08 -5.99 28.02
C GLY A 2 28.83 -5.21 27.62
N LEU A 3 28.20 -4.49 28.56
CA LEU A 3 27.04 -3.65 28.28
C LEU A 3 27.34 -2.54 27.25
N GLY A 4 28.51 -1.90 27.37
CA GLY A 4 28.91 -0.84 26.41
C GLY A 4 29.13 -1.38 25.00
N ALA A 5 29.78 -2.55 24.87
CA ALA A 5 29.97 -3.21 23.58
C ALA A 5 28.63 -3.66 22.98
N PHE A 6 27.71 -4.18 23.79
CA PHE A 6 26.36 -4.52 23.35
C PHE A 6 25.60 -3.32 22.80
N LEU A 7 25.58 -2.18 23.53
CA LEU A 7 24.91 -0.96 23.09
C LEU A 7 25.52 -0.38 21.80
N LEU A 8 26.83 -0.49 21.61
CA LEU A 8 27.47 -0.09 20.36
C LEU A 8 27.09 -1.02 19.18
N ALA A 9 27.01 -2.33 19.43
CA ALA A 9 26.52 -3.27 18.42
C ALA A 9 25.07 -2.96 18.05
N VAL A 10 24.21 -2.69 19.03
CA VAL A 10 22.82 -2.25 18.80
C VAL A 10 22.77 -0.95 17.99
N ALA A 11 23.63 0.04 18.30
CA ALA A 11 23.68 1.32 17.58
C ALA A 11 24.06 1.17 16.10
N ILE A 12 24.80 0.13 15.73
CA ILE A 12 25.20 -0.17 14.35
C ILE A 12 24.15 -1.06 13.66
N LEU A 13 23.61 -2.06 14.36
CA LEU A 13 22.71 -3.03 13.75
C LEU A 13 21.30 -2.49 13.53
N ILE A 14 20.77 -1.62 14.42
CA ILE A 14 19.43 -1.06 14.28
C ILE A 14 19.27 -0.29 12.95
N PRO A 15 20.12 0.69 12.58
CA PRO A 15 19.94 1.41 11.32
C PRO A 15 20.01 0.49 10.10
N THR A 16 20.95 -0.46 10.09
CA THR A 16 21.19 -1.32 8.93
C THR A 16 20.09 -2.37 8.72
N TYR A 17 19.50 -2.87 9.81
CA TYR A 17 18.49 -3.94 9.74
C TYR A 17 17.06 -3.42 9.85
N THR A 18 16.80 -2.46 10.75
CA THR A 18 15.43 -2.03 11.08
C THR A 18 14.90 -1.04 10.07
N VAL A 19 15.71 -0.09 9.57
CA VAL A 19 15.28 0.88 8.56
C VAL A 19 14.85 0.17 7.28
N GLY A 20 15.64 -0.80 6.80
CA GLY A 20 15.27 -1.59 5.62
C GLY A 20 13.96 -2.40 5.78
N LYS A 21 13.49 -2.63 7.01
CA LYS A 21 12.16 -3.22 7.28
C LYS A 21 11.05 -2.17 7.41
N LEU A 22 11.37 -0.97 7.89
CA LEU A 22 10.42 0.14 8.02
C LEU A 22 10.13 0.80 6.68
N GLU A 23 11.10 0.83 5.76
CA GLU A 23 10.92 1.27 4.38
C GLU A 23 10.26 0.18 3.53
N LYS A 24 9.14 -0.37 4.02
CA LYS A 24 8.30 -1.35 3.30
C LYS A 24 6.83 -1.03 3.55
N THR A 25 6.02 -1.17 2.53
CA THR A 25 4.55 -1.04 2.66
C THR A 25 4.05 -1.95 3.77
N PRO A 26 3.30 -1.44 4.76
CA PRO A 26 2.74 -2.24 5.85
C PRO A 26 1.88 -3.41 5.34
N LEU A 27 1.85 -4.52 6.08
CA LEU A 27 1.01 -5.68 5.75
C LEU A 27 -0.43 -5.54 6.29
N ASP A 28 -0.69 -4.49 7.04
CA ASP A 28 -1.97 -4.12 7.65
C ASP A 28 -2.45 -2.75 7.14
N LEU A 29 -2.08 -2.38 5.90
CA LEU A 29 -2.46 -1.11 5.31
C LEU A 29 -3.96 -1.05 5.08
N GLU A 30 -4.60 -0.01 5.60
CA GLU A 30 -5.98 0.38 5.31
C GLU A 30 -6.03 1.89 5.08
N VAL A 31 -6.38 2.31 3.87
CA VAL A 31 -6.42 3.72 3.48
C VAL A 31 -7.69 4.02 2.71
N THR A 32 -8.43 5.02 3.17
CA THR A 32 -9.57 5.59 2.42
C THR A 32 -9.20 6.98 1.92
N THR A 33 -9.39 7.21 0.63
CA THR A 33 -9.29 8.54 0.01
C THR A 33 -10.62 8.94 -0.61
N ILE A 34 -10.99 10.20 -0.40
CA ILE A 34 -12.23 10.80 -0.92
C ILE A 34 -11.87 12.03 -1.74
N ALA A 35 -12.38 12.07 -2.95
CA ALA A 35 -12.26 13.21 -3.86
C ALA A 35 -13.65 13.70 -4.25
N GLU A 36 -13.85 15.00 -4.28
CA GLU A 36 -15.15 15.62 -4.48
C GLU A 36 -15.09 16.68 -5.56
N GLY A 37 -16.16 16.78 -6.36
CA GLY A 37 -16.23 17.77 -7.41
C GLY A 37 -17.62 17.90 -8.01
N SER A 38 -17.77 18.73 -9.03
CA SER A 38 -19.00 18.84 -9.80
C SER A 38 -18.66 18.77 -11.28
N GLY A 39 -19.49 18.07 -12.05
CA GLY A 39 -19.20 17.81 -13.44
C GLY A 39 -20.41 17.53 -14.33
N SER A 40 -20.12 17.13 -15.57
CA SER A 40 -21.11 16.67 -16.53
C SER A 40 -21.21 15.13 -16.49
N VAL A 41 -22.43 14.61 -16.50
CA VAL A 41 -22.70 13.17 -16.49
C VAL A 41 -23.80 12.82 -17.48
N LEU A 42 -23.54 11.86 -18.36
CA LEU A 42 -24.53 11.35 -19.29
C LEU A 42 -25.67 10.66 -18.52
N ASN A 43 -26.91 11.01 -18.87
CA ASN A 43 -28.09 10.35 -18.33
C ASN A 43 -28.28 8.97 -19.00
N SER A 44 -27.89 7.91 -18.29
CA SER A 44 -27.97 6.55 -18.82
C SER A 44 -29.40 6.09 -19.14
N GLN A 45 -30.41 6.56 -18.38
CA GLN A 45 -31.81 6.24 -18.65
C GLN A 45 -32.31 6.93 -19.92
N ALA A 46 -31.94 8.19 -20.14
CA ALA A 46 -32.27 8.89 -21.37
C ALA A 46 -31.55 8.25 -22.58
N LEU A 47 -30.31 7.82 -22.42
CA LEU A 47 -29.57 7.10 -23.46
C LEU A 47 -30.25 5.78 -23.85
N LEU A 48 -30.72 5.00 -22.87
CA LEU A 48 -31.48 3.77 -23.12
C LEU A 48 -32.83 4.06 -23.82
N ALA A 49 -33.43 5.23 -23.57
CA ALA A 49 -34.62 5.71 -24.29
C ALA A 49 -34.27 6.33 -25.66
N GLY A 50 -33.04 6.23 -26.13
CA GLY A 50 -32.61 6.70 -27.44
C GLY A 50 -32.31 8.20 -27.51
N LYS A 51 -31.92 8.84 -26.40
CA LYS A 51 -31.56 10.25 -26.34
C LYS A 51 -30.30 10.47 -25.51
N ALA A 52 -29.25 11.00 -26.11
CA ALA A 52 -28.02 11.39 -25.40
C ALA A 52 -28.25 12.74 -24.66
N GLU A 53 -28.62 12.65 -23.40
CA GLU A 53 -28.87 13.79 -22.53
C GLU A 53 -27.76 13.88 -21.47
N VAL A 54 -27.13 15.05 -21.34
CA VAL A 54 -26.05 15.31 -20.39
C VAL A 54 -26.56 16.21 -19.26
N ASN A 55 -26.46 15.74 -18.03
CA ASN A 55 -26.70 16.55 -16.84
C ASN A 55 -25.41 17.32 -16.50
N THR A 56 -25.49 18.62 -16.29
CA THR A 56 -24.36 19.48 -15.91
C THR A 56 -24.43 19.85 -14.43
N ASN A 57 -23.27 20.26 -13.87
CA ASN A 57 -23.15 20.64 -12.45
C ASN A 57 -23.63 19.55 -11.48
N VAL A 58 -23.44 18.30 -11.85
CA VAL A 58 -23.78 17.15 -11.00
C VAL A 58 -22.73 17.03 -9.89
N PRO A 59 -23.13 17.04 -8.61
CA PRO A 59 -22.19 16.85 -7.52
C PRO A 59 -21.73 15.38 -7.47
N LEU A 60 -20.42 15.17 -7.44
CA LEU A 60 -19.78 13.87 -7.55
C LEU A 60 -18.81 13.63 -6.39
N VAL A 61 -18.78 12.39 -5.93
CA VAL A 61 -17.81 11.88 -4.94
C VAL A 61 -17.17 10.62 -5.49
N SER A 62 -15.86 10.60 -5.50
CA SER A 62 -15.04 9.39 -5.71
C SER A 62 -14.49 8.94 -4.37
N GLN A 63 -14.75 7.70 -4.00
CA GLN A 63 -14.18 7.07 -2.81
C GLN A 63 -13.33 5.88 -3.25
N ARG A 64 -12.10 5.81 -2.74
CA ARG A 64 -11.20 4.66 -2.91
C ARG A 64 -10.79 4.13 -1.55
N TYR A 65 -11.01 2.84 -1.33
CA TYR A 65 -10.53 2.12 -0.17
C TYR A 65 -9.47 1.11 -0.62
N VAL A 66 -8.28 1.22 -0.06
CA VAL A 66 -7.15 0.33 -0.35
C VAL A 66 -6.83 -0.47 0.90
N THR A 67 -6.76 -1.78 0.77
CA THR A 67 -6.36 -2.70 1.84
C THR A 67 -5.33 -3.70 1.32
N THR A 68 -4.65 -4.36 2.24
CA THR A 68 -3.73 -5.44 1.92
C THR A 68 -4.42 -6.78 1.98
N GLU A 69 -4.05 -7.70 1.09
CA GLU A 69 -4.53 -9.08 1.00
C GLU A 69 -3.39 -10.04 0.68
N ASP A 70 -3.68 -11.34 0.72
CA ASP A 70 -2.76 -12.39 0.28
C ASP A 70 -2.66 -12.45 -1.27
N PRO A 71 -1.47 -12.77 -1.81
CA PRO A 71 -0.24 -13.06 -1.11
C PRO A 71 0.42 -11.82 -0.52
N ALA A 72 0.92 -11.94 0.71
CA ALA A 72 1.64 -10.90 1.42
C ALA A 72 2.74 -11.54 2.29
N ASP A 73 3.99 -11.10 2.11
CA ASP A 73 5.14 -11.64 2.83
C ASP A 73 6.19 -10.58 3.17
N ALA A 74 7.44 -10.99 3.34
CA ALA A 74 8.53 -10.10 3.66
C ALA A 74 8.84 -9.10 2.54
N ASP A 75 8.59 -9.44 1.28
CA ASP A 75 9.05 -8.69 0.10
C ASP A 75 7.92 -8.17 -0.77
N VAL A 76 6.80 -8.86 -0.83
CA VAL A 76 5.64 -8.49 -1.64
C VAL A 76 4.37 -8.29 -0.81
N VAL A 77 3.43 -7.52 -1.34
CA VAL A 77 2.09 -7.34 -0.78
C VAL A 77 1.09 -7.17 -1.89
N THR A 78 -0.06 -7.81 -1.76
CA THR A 78 -1.19 -7.57 -2.66
C THR A 78 -2.03 -6.42 -2.12
N LEU A 79 -2.21 -5.39 -2.94
CA LEU A 79 -3.11 -4.28 -2.67
C LEU A 79 -4.45 -4.53 -3.36
N GLN A 80 -5.53 -4.50 -2.60
CA GLN A 80 -6.88 -4.49 -3.14
C GLN A 80 -7.48 -3.10 -2.97
N ALA A 81 -7.90 -2.50 -4.08
CA ALA A 81 -8.55 -1.19 -4.09
C ALA A 81 -10.01 -1.33 -4.55
N GLY A 82 -10.96 -1.02 -3.68
CA GLY A 82 -12.35 -0.77 -4.04
C GLY A 82 -12.55 0.71 -4.35
N GLN A 83 -12.92 1.05 -5.57
CA GLN A 83 -13.19 2.43 -5.97
C GLN A 83 -14.60 2.60 -6.48
N THR A 84 -15.29 3.64 -6.00
CA THR A 84 -16.63 4.03 -6.47
C THR A 84 -16.62 5.49 -6.92
N LEU A 85 -17.42 5.79 -7.94
CA LEU A 85 -17.80 7.15 -8.33
C LEU A 85 -19.30 7.27 -8.22
N ARG A 86 -19.77 8.26 -7.49
CA ARG A 86 -21.19 8.47 -7.22
C ARG A 86 -21.58 9.92 -7.43
N ARG A 87 -22.81 10.12 -7.88
CA ARG A 87 -23.51 11.40 -7.79
C ARG A 87 -24.27 11.48 -6.47
N THR A 88 -24.14 12.58 -5.74
CA THR A 88 -24.71 12.73 -4.39
C THR A 88 -26.11 13.35 -4.40
N ASP A 89 -26.57 13.84 -5.53
CA ASP A 89 -27.96 14.30 -5.74
C ASP A 89 -28.96 13.15 -5.98
N LYS A 90 -28.47 11.89 -6.01
CA LYS A 90 -29.28 10.66 -6.11
C LYS A 90 -28.99 9.76 -4.92
N GLN A 91 -30.04 9.03 -4.47
CA GLN A 91 -29.93 8.11 -3.35
C GLN A 91 -29.71 6.65 -3.79
N GLY A 92 -29.06 5.88 -2.91
CA GLY A 92 -28.83 4.45 -3.11
C GLY A 92 -28.07 4.15 -4.41
N ASP A 93 -28.42 3.05 -5.06
CA ASP A 93 -27.76 2.57 -6.28
C ASP A 93 -28.00 3.46 -7.50
N THR A 94 -29.06 4.30 -7.48
CA THR A 94 -29.34 5.25 -8.57
C THR A 94 -28.29 6.35 -8.69
N GLY A 95 -27.52 6.60 -7.63
CA GLY A 95 -26.40 7.52 -7.62
C GLY A 95 -25.07 6.91 -8.06
N LEU A 96 -24.94 5.58 -8.09
CA LEU A 96 -23.70 4.90 -8.45
C LEU A 96 -23.44 5.01 -9.97
N LEU A 97 -22.32 5.59 -10.35
CA LEU A 97 -21.87 5.72 -11.74
C LEU A 97 -20.90 4.63 -12.14
N SER A 98 -19.96 4.29 -11.25
CA SER A 98 -19.03 3.19 -11.44
C SER A 98 -18.60 2.59 -10.11
N ALA A 99 -18.29 1.29 -10.13
CA ALA A 99 -17.61 0.57 -9.06
C ALA A 99 -16.55 -0.33 -9.68
N ILE A 100 -15.35 -0.30 -9.13
CA ILE A 100 -14.20 -1.07 -9.61
C ILE A 100 -13.55 -1.72 -8.41
N VAL A 101 -13.23 -3.00 -8.52
CA VAL A 101 -12.30 -3.69 -7.60
C VAL A 101 -11.05 -4.02 -8.38
N ASP A 102 -9.94 -3.54 -7.86
CA ASP A 102 -8.63 -3.68 -8.43
C ASP A 102 -7.70 -4.42 -7.47
N ARG A 103 -6.95 -5.42 -7.95
CA ARG A 103 -5.95 -6.14 -7.17
C ARG A 103 -4.63 -6.13 -7.89
N ASN A 104 -3.57 -5.81 -7.17
CA ASN A 104 -2.22 -5.74 -7.72
C ASN A 104 -1.18 -6.13 -6.67
N THR A 105 -0.36 -7.14 -6.97
CA THR A 105 0.76 -7.55 -6.11
C THR A 105 1.99 -6.73 -6.46
N VAL A 106 2.55 -6.06 -5.46
CA VAL A 106 3.68 -5.15 -5.62
C VAL A 106 4.83 -5.50 -4.69
N ASP A 107 6.05 -5.15 -5.10
CA ASP A 107 7.20 -5.11 -4.20
C ASP A 107 6.97 -4.04 -3.12
N ARG A 108 7.17 -4.41 -1.86
CA ARG A 108 6.82 -3.55 -0.72
C ARG A 108 7.68 -2.30 -0.58
N LYS A 109 8.87 -2.28 -1.17
CA LYS A 109 9.81 -1.15 -1.09
C LYS A 109 9.68 -0.22 -2.29
N THR A 110 9.63 -0.78 -3.48
CA THR A 110 9.60 -0.03 -4.74
C THR A 110 8.20 0.30 -5.19
N SER A 111 7.18 -0.35 -4.64
CA SER A 111 5.77 -0.27 -5.07
C SER A 111 5.54 -0.68 -6.54
N MET A 112 6.54 -1.29 -7.18
CA MET A 112 6.42 -1.79 -8.55
C MET A 112 5.66 -3.12 -8.57
N PRO A 113 4.80 -3.34 -9.57
CA PRO A 113 4.06 -4.59 -9.72
C PRO A 113 5.01 -5.76 -9.99
N THR A 114 4.73 -6.90 -9.37
CA THR A 114 5.49 -8.14 -9.59
C THR A 114 4.86 -9.01 -10.67
N ASN A 115 3.57 -8.83 -10.95
CA ASN A 115 2.75 -9.68 -11.81
C ASN A 115 2.77 -11.17 -11.41
N ASP A 116 3.02 -11.45 -10.15
CA ASP A 116 2.93 -12.79 -9.56
C ASP A 116 2.25 -12.70 -8.18
N PRO A 117 0.94 -12.97 -8.12
CA PRO A 117 0.02 -13.22 -9.25
C PRO A 117 -0.21 -11.99 -10.14
N VAL A 118 -0.66 -12.24 -11.37
CA VAL A 118 -1.08 -11.16 -12.29
C VAL A 118 -2.20 -10.35 -11.66
N GLY A 119 -2.12 -9.02 -11.76
CA GLY A 119 -3.15 -8.12 -11.23
C GLY A 119 -4.51 -8.34 -11.91
N THR A 120 -5.60 -8.05 -11.19
CA THR A 120 -6.97 -8.22 -11.71
C THR A 120 -7.80 -6.97 -11.55
N ILE A 121 -8.71 -6.73 -12.49
CA ILE A 121 -9.66 -5.61 -12.45
C ILE A 121 -11.08 -6.15 -12.67
N GLN A 122 -11.99 -5.85 -11.76
CA GLN A 122 -13.40 -6.18 -11.86
C GLN A 122 -14.23 -4.89 -11.93
N THR A 123 -14.98 -4.74 -13.01
CA THR A 123 -15.87 -3.57 -13.24
C THR A 123 -17.34 -3.92 -13.20
N GLN A 124 -17.68 -5.23 -13.13
CA GLN A 124 -19.07 -5.72 -13.08
C GLN A 124 -19.19 -6.82 -12.02
N PRO A 125 -20.16 -6.76 -11.12
CA PRO A 125 -20.28 -7.69 -9.99
C PRO A 125 -20.53 -9.15 -10.41
N ASN A 126 -21.13 -9.37 -11.60
CA ASN A 126 -21.51 -10.70 -12.08
C ASN A 126 -20.57 -11.24 -13.17
N GLN A 127 -19.45 -10.59 -13.41
CA GLN A 127 -18.42 -11.03 -14.34
C GLN A 127 -17.13 -11.37 -13.58
N PRO A 128 -16.36 -12.36 -14.02
CA PRO A 128 -15.05 -12.61 -13.44
C PRO A 128 -14.16 -11.37 -13.59
N ALA A 129 -13.24 -11.20 -12.65
CA ALA A 129 -12.21 -10.18 -12.75
C ALA A 129 -11.31 -10.47 -13.96
N GLU A 130 -10.94 -9.44 -14.69
CA GLU A 130 -10.04 -9.52 -15.85
C GLU A 130 -8.59 -9.48 -15.37
N GLU A 131 -7.75 -10.39 -15.85
CA GLU A 131 -6.31 -10.35 -15.60
C GLU A 131 -5.66 -9.25 -16.44
N VAL A 132 -4.91 -8.37 -15.78
CA VAL A 132 -4.24 -7.22 -16.41
C VAL A 132 -2.83 -7.11 -15.85
N SER A 133 -1.83 -7.45 -16.67
CA SER A 133 -0.43 -7.20 -16.34
C SER A 133 -0.13 -5.71 -16.27
N ARG A 134 0.78 -5.33 -15.38
CA ARG A 134 1.17 -3.94 -15.14
C ARG A 134 2.68 -3.80 -15.05
N ASP A 135 3.18 -2.68 -15.45
CA ASP A 135 4.61 -2.34 -15.43
C ASP A 135 4.87 -0.93 -14.88
N GLY A 136 3.91 -0.36 -14.15
CA GLY A 136 3.99 0.97 -13.55
C GLY A 136 3.45 1.03 -12.12
N LEU A 137 3.85 2.07 -11.40
CA LEU A 137 3.35 2.38 -10.06
C LEU A 137 1.83 2.54 -10.06
N GLN A 138 1.23 2.31 -8.88
CA GLN A 138 -0.18 2.54 -8.65
C GLN A 138 -0.41 2.69 -7.13
N TYR A 139 -1.24 3.65 -6.74
CA TYR A 139 -1.63 3.96 -5.34
C TYR A 139 -0.53 4.54 -4.44
N LYS A 140 0.73 4.12 -4.59
CA LYS A 140 1.85 4.53 -3.75
C LYS A 140 3.12 4.66 -4.58
N PHE A 141 3.99 5.60 -4.21
CA PHE A 141 5.33 5.75 -4.78
C PHE A 141 6.36 4.92 -3.98
N PRO A 142 7.56 4.70 -4.54
CA PRO A 142 8.65 4.07 -3.80
C PRO A 142 8.98 4.84 -2.52
N PHE A 143 9.50 4.13 -1.53
CA PHE A 143 10.22 4.81 -0.45
C PHE A 143 11.44 5.53 -1.03
N ASN A 144 11.77 6.69 -0.49
CA ASN A 144 12.84 7.58 -0.97
C ASN A 144 12.63 7.97 -2.45
N SER A 145 11.42 8.40 -2.78
CA SER A 145 11.06 8.90 -4.12
C SER A 145 11.98 10.03 -4.56
N GLU A 146 12.38 9.99 -5.82
CA GLU A 146 13.31 10.94 -6.41
C GLU A 146 12.59 11.94 -7.34
N LYS A 147 13.24 13.05 -7.65
CA LYS A 147 12.76 14.09 -8.58
C LYS A 147 12.94 13.65 -10.03
N GLN A 148 12.25 12.57 -10.42
CA GLN A 148 12.32 11.95 -11.74
C GLN A 148 10.95 11.48 -12.22
N SER A 149 10.82 11.11 -13.48
CA SER A 149 9.63 10.45 -14.00
C SER A 149 9.57 9.00 -13.54
N TYR A 150 8.35 8.52 -13.31
CA TYR A 150 8.07 7.13 -12.99
C TYR A 150 7.03 6.55 -13.97
N PRO A 151 7.14 5.28 -14.35
CA PRO A 151 6.03 4.62 -15.04
C PRO A 151 4.84 4.53 -14.07
N TYR A 152 3.66 4.96 -14.49
CA TYR A 152 2.45 4.96 -13.67
C TYR A 152 1.27 4.39 -14.44
N PHE A 153 0.62 3.38 -13.89
CA PHE A 153 -0.48 2.67 -14.53
C PHE A 153 -1.80 3.43 -14.37
N ASP A 154 -2.50 3.65 -15.49
CA ASP A 154 -3.86 4.19 -15.48
C ASP A 154 -4.88 3.07 -15.60
N LEU A 155 -5.77 3.00 -14.59
CA LEU A 155 -6.77 1.95 -14.45
C LEU A 155 -7.83 1.95 -15.56
N ASN A 156 -8.21 3.12 -16.08
CA ASN A 156 -9.22 3.25 -17.12
C ASN A 156 -8.63 3.03 -18.52
N ALA A 157 -7.43 3.53 -18.75
CA ALA A 157 -6.70 3.34 -20.01
C ALA A 157 -6.13 1.92 -20.16
N ARG A 158 -6.00 1.16 -19.05
CA ARG A 158 -5.32 -0.15 -19.00
C ARG A 158 -3.89 -0.08 -19.56
N ALA A 159 -3.20 1.01 -19.30
CA ALA A 159 -1.88 1.28 -19.85
C ALA A 159 -1.02 2.06 -18.87
N THR A 160 0.29 1.85 -18.97
CA THR A 160 1.30 2.60 -18.24
C THR A 160 1.79 3.76 -19.10
N GLN A 161 1.87 4.94 -18.51
CA GLN A 161 2.50 6.14 -19.07
C GLN A 161 3.29 6.82 -17.96
N ASP A 162 4.29 7.62 -18.33
CA ASP A 162 5.10 8.31 -17.35
C ASP A 162 4.29 9.35 -16.57
N ILE A 163 4.48 9.37 -15.25
CA ILE A 163 4.12 10.48 -14.40
C ILE A 163 5.39 11.29 -14.11
N ASN A 164 5.38 12.57 -14.48
CA ASN A 164 6.56 13.40 -14.54
C ASN A 164 6.69 14.27 -13.29
N PHE A 165 7.91 14.36 -12.73
CA PHE A 165 8.21 15.33 -11.68
C PHE A 165 8.02 16.75 -12.21
N VAL A 166 7.32 17.59 -11.45
CA VAL A 166 7.07 19.01 -11.78
C VAL A 166 7.89 19.91 -10.89
N GLU A 167 7.66 19.82 -9.57
CA GLU A 167 8.31 20.68 -8.58
C GLU A 167 8.31 20.08 -7.17
N GLU A 168 9.13 20.65 -6.29
CA GLU A 168 9.04 20.46 -4.85
C GLU A 168 8.23 21.60 -4.24
N THR A 169 7.28 21.27 -3.37
CA THR A 169 6.44 22.22 -2.66
C THR A 169 6.13 21.75 -1.25
N GLU A 170 5.22 22.44 -0.56
CA GLU A 170 4.84 22.13 0.82
C GLU A 170 3.32 22.05 0.97
N ILE A 171 2.84 21.04 1.70
CA ILE A 171 1.43 20.87 2.06
C ILE A 171 1.35 20.65 3.57
N ASN A 172 0.64 21.51 4.30
CA ASN A 172 0.45 21.45 5.77
C ASN A 172 1.76 21.25 6.54
N GLY A 173 2.83 21.99 6.13
CA GLY A 173 4.16 21.91 6.73
C GLY A 173 4.95 20.66 6.37
N LEU A 174 4.50 19.89 5.37
CA LEU A 174 5.17 18.70 4.90
C LEU A 174 5.74 18.95 3.49
N LYS A 175 7.04 18.69 3.31
CA LYS A 175 7.68 18.73 2.01
C LYS A 175 7.13 17.61 1.11
N VAL A 176 6.73 17.95 -0.10
CA VAL A 176 6.18 17.02 -1.08
C VAL A 176 6.72 17.27 -2.48
N TYR A 177 6.71 16.22 -3.30
CA TYR A 177 7.01 16.29 -4.73
C TYR A 177 5.71 16.23 -5.51
N HIS A 178 5.52 17.23 -6.37
CA HIS A 178 4.40 17.26 -7.32
C HIS A 178 4.76 16.51 -8.59
N TYR A 179 3.89 15.58 -8.97
CA TYR A 179 3.98 14.82 -10.22
C TYR A 179 2.73 15.04 -11.05
N ASN A 180 2.91 15.10 -12.38
CA ASN A 180 1.81 15.23 -13.34
C ASN A 180 1.87 14.12 -14.40
N GLN A 181 0.71 13.55 -14.72
CA GLN A 181 0.51 12.59 -15.80
C GLN A 181 -0.63 13.07 -16.68
N THR A 182 -0.42 13.04 -18.00
CA THR A 182 -1.47 13.30 -18.99
C THR A 182 -1.73 12.05 -19.80
N ILE A 183 -2.98 11.58 -19.81
CA ILE A 183 -3.44 10.46 -20.63
C ILE A 183 -4.11 11.00 -21.88
N ASP A 184 -3.48 10.78 -23.05
CA ASP A 184 -4.02 11.11 -24.34
C ASP A 184 -5.31 10.32 -24.66
N PRO A 185 -6.16 10.76 -25.61
CA PRO A 185 -7.42 10.11 -25.92
C PRO A 185 -7.27 8.62 -26.24
N VAL A 186 -7.78 7.77 -25.36
CA VAL A 186 -7.80 6.31 -25.46
C VAL A 186 -9.17 5.84 -25.94
N ASP A 187 -9.19 4.98 -26.95
CA ASP A 187 -10.39 4.30 -27.46
C ASP A 187 -10.79 3.16 -26.53
N LEU A 188 -11.76 3.40 -25.66
CA LEU A 188 -12.20 2.41 -24.67
C LEU A 188 -12.79 1.14 -25.30
N SER A 189 -13.25 1.18 -26.55
CA SER A 189 -13.76 -0.02 -27.22
C SER A 189 -12.67 -1.04 -27.56
N LYS A 190 -11.40 -0.62 -27.50
CA LYS A 190 -10.22 -1.47 -27.73
C LYS A 190 -9.60 -2.01 -26.45
N VAL A 191 -9.87 -1.38 -25.32
CA VAL A 191 -9.24 -1.71 -24.03
C VAL A 191 -10.17 -2.42 -23.06
N VAL A 192 -11.48 -2.09 -23.08
CA VAL A 192 -12.46 -2.67 -22.16
C VAL A 192 -13.63 -3.23 -22.98
N SER A 193 -13.89 -4.54 -22.80
CA SER A 193 -15.03 -5.18 -23.45
C SER A 193 -16.35 -4.69 -22.83
N SER A 194 -17.01 -3.74 -23.52
CA SER A 194 -18.31 -3.25 -23.13
C SER A 194 -19.11 -2.82 -24.36
N PRO A 195 -20.39 -3.23 -24.48
CA PRO A 195 -21.24 -2.84 -25.60
C PRO A 195 -21.47 -1.31 -25.65
N THR A 196 -21.32 -0.62 -24.52
CA THR A 196 -21.50 0.83 -24.46
C THR A 196 -20.26 1.63 -24.91
N ASN A 197 -19.13 0.97 -25.18
CA ASN A 197 -17.92 1.67 -25.64
C ASN A 197 -17.93 2.03 -27.13
N LYS A 198 -18.90 1.49 -27.89
CA LYS A 198 -19.14 1.87 -29.29
C LYS A 198 -20.63 1.72 -29.59
N LEU A 199 -21.34 2.84 -29.79
CA LEU A 199 -22.77 2.87 -29.98
C LEU A 199 -23.12 3.46 -31.33
N THR A 200 -24.16 2.89 -31.96
CA THR A 200 -24.80 3.42 -33.17
C THR A 200 -26.23 3.82 -32.85
N LEU A 201 -26.52 5.11 -32.92
CA LEU A 201 -27.84 5.68 -32.70
C LEU A 201 -28.20 6.61 -33.86
N PRO A 202 -29.50 6.95 -34.07
CA PRO A 202 -29.88 8.03 -34.97
C PRO A 202 -29.16 9.33 -34.63
N ALA A 203 -28.81 10.13 -35.65
CA ALA A 203 -28.14 11.43 -35.46
C ALA A 203 -28.93 12.34 -34.49
N GLU A 204 -30.26 12.37 -34.61
CA GLU A 204 -31.14 13.13 -33.68
C GLU A 204 -31.05 12.65 -32.23
N ALA A 205 -30.83 11.36 -31.99
CA ALA A 205 -30.64 10.80 -30.65
C ALA A 205 -29.33 11.27 -30.01
N TRP A 206 -28.30 11.49 -30.84
CA TRP A 206 -27.04 12.11 -30.42
C TRP A 206 -27.14 13.65 -30.32
N GLY A 207 -28.21 14.26 -30.80
CA GLY A 207 -28.31 15.73 -30.90
C GLY A 207 -27.42 16.34 -31.99
N VAL A 208 -27.01 15.55 -33.01
CA VAL A 208 -26.19 16.03 -34.14
C VAL A 208 -27.02 16.09 -35.43
N PRO A 209 -26.62 16.89 -36.41
CA PRO A 209 -27.32 16.94 -37.71
C PRO A 209 -27.35 15.58 -38.41
N GLY A 210 -28.50 15.24 -39.02
CA GLY A 210 -28.66 13.99 -39.79
C GLY A 210 -30.00 13.29 -39.61
N GLY A 211 -30.86 13.74 -38.68
CA GLY A 211 -32.18 13.14 -38.41
C GLY A 211 -32.09 11.67 -37.98
N THR A 212 -32.73 10.79 -38.72
CA THR A 212 -32.78 9.34 -38.42
C THR A 212 -31.56 8.57 -38.97
N LEU A 213 -30.63 9.23 -39.68
CA LEU A 213 -29.44 8.56 -40.19
C LEU A 213 -28.60 7.95 -39.03
N PRO A 214 -28.12 6.71 -39.19
CA PRO A 214 -27.33 6.08 -38.14
C PRO A 214 -25.95 6.74 -38.02
N VAL A 215 -25.58 7.12 -36.80
CA VAL A 215 -24.27 7.68 -36.45
C VAL A 215 -23.62 6.77 -35.39
N THR A 216 -22.42 6.28 -35.70
CA THR A 216 -21.61 5.49 -34.75
C THR A 216 -20.63 6.40 -34.07
N MET A 217 -20.64 6.37 -32.73
CA MET A 217 -19.65 7.06 -31.90
C MET A 217 -18.90 6.06 -31.01
N THR A 218 -17.63 6.33 -30.82
CA THR A 218 -16.75 5.59 -29.91
C THR A 218 -16.61 6.35 -28.60
N ARG A 219 -16.55 5.64 -27.49
CA ARG A 219 -16.27 6.22 -26.17
C ARG A 219 -14.76 6.37 -25.98
N TRP A 220 -14.34 7.59 -25.78
CA TRP A 220 -12.96 7.99 -25.55
C TRP A 220 -12.74 8.36 -24.09
N TYR A 221 -11.51 8.21 -23.63
CA TYR A 221 -11.08 8.57 -22.28
C TYR A 221 -9.82 9.39 -22.31
N THR A 222 -9.78 10.47 -21.53
CA THR A 222 -8.58 11.25 -21.20
C THR A 222 -8.54 11.51 -19.71
N ASN A 223 -7.34 11.75 -19.17
CA ASN A 223 -7.16 12.19 -17.79
C ASN A 223 -5.94 13.10 -17.68
N VAL A 224 -6.02 14.11 -16.82
CA VAL A 224 -4.86 14.81 -16.28
C VAL A 224 -4.84 14.54 -14.80
N ARG A 225 -3.74 13.93 -14.32
CA ARG A 225 -3.57 13.53 -12.94
C ARG A 225 -2.43 14.29 -12.33
N ASP A 226 -2.69 14.92 -11.18
CA ASP A 226 -1.71 15.58 -10.33
C ASP A 226 -1.63 14.87 -8.99
N LEU A 227 -0.41 14.47 -8.58
CA LEU A 227 -0.15 13.79 -7.31
C LEU A 227 0.95 14.52 -6.56
N TRP A 228 0.72 14.77 -5.26
CA TRP A 228 1.71 15.31 -4.34
C TRP A 228 2.13 14.22 -3.37
N VAL A 229 3.39 13.87 -3.40
CA VAL A 229 3.97 12.69 -2.75
C VAL A 229 4.97 13.12 -1.70
N GLU A 230 4.84 12.62 -0.47
CA GLU A 230 5.90 12.76 0.52
C GLU A 230 7.04 11.80 0.15
N PRO A 231 8.27 12.33 -0.11
CA PRO A 231 9.30 11.53 -0.77
C PRO A 231 9.90 10.42 0.07
N GLU A 232 10.00 10.54 1.40
CA GLU A 232 10.64 9.54 2.26
C GLU A 232 9.79 8.26 2.35
N THR A 233 8.47 8.41 2.47
CA THR A 233 7.54 7.29 2.63
C THR A 233 6.87 6.86 1.33
N GLY A 234 6.86 7.71 0.29
CA GLY A 234 6.13 7.48 -0.96
C GLY A 234 4.61 7.62 -0.83
N VAL A 235 4.11 8.21 0.26
CA VAL A 235 2.67 8.43 0.48
C VAL A 235 2.16 9.55 -0.41
N VAL A 236 1.07 9.30 -1.13
CA VAL A 236 0.34 10.33 -1.88
C VAL A 236 -0.52 11.12 -0.91
N VAL A 237 -0.09 12.35 -0.55
CA VAL A 237 -0.77 13.19 0.43
C VAL A 237 -1.91 14.00 -0.16
N LYS A 238 -1.83 14.36 -1.44
CA LYS A 238 -2.88 15.02 -2.20
C LYS A 238 -2.92 14.45 -3.61
N GLY A 239 -4.12 14.29 -4.14
CA GLY A 239 -4.36 13.85 -5.52
C GLY A 239 -5.48 14.69 -6.14
N GLN A 240 -5.40 14.85 -7.46
CA GLN A 240 -6.43 15.49 -8.28
C GLN A 240 -6.46 14.82 -9.64
N GLU A 241 -7.65 14.54 -10.15
CA GLU A 241 -7.85 13.96 -11.48
C GLU A 241 -8.86 14.80 -12.27
N GLN A 242 -8.54 15.11 -13.53
CA GLN A 242 -9.43 15.76 -14.48
C GLN A 242 -9.89 14.71 -15.48
N LEU A 243 -10.95 13.98 -15.12
CA LEU A 243 -11.48 12.87 -15.90
C LEU A 243 -12.38 13.40 -17.02
N HIS A 244 -12.14 12.95 -18.26
CA HIS A 244 -13.04 13.20 -19.36
C HIS A 244 -13.28 11.93 -20.17
N GLN A 245 -14.48 11.40 -20.09
CA GLN A 245 -14.99 10.35 -20.97
C GLN A 245 -16.07 10.94 -21.85
N TYR A 246 -16.00 10.67 -23.15
CA TYR A 246 -16.92 11.26 -24.12
C TYR A 246 -17.17 10.33 -25.30
N TYR A 247 -18.33 10.45 -25.91
CA TYR A 247 -18.57 9.89 -27.22
C TYR A 247 -18.18 10.87 -28.31
N ALA A 248 -17.52 10.35 -29.34
CA ALA A 248 -17.14 11.13 -30.51
C ALA A 248 -16.89 10.21 -31.71
N ARG A 249 -17.05 10.79 -32.89
CA ARG A 249 -16.63 10.20 -34.18
C ARG A 249 -15.14 10.38 -34.40
N ASN A 250 -14.55 11.42 -33.82
CA ASN A 250 -13.12 11.73 -33.86
C ASN A 250 -12.62 12.01 -32.45
N LYS A 251 -11.52 11.35 -32.07
CA LYS A 251 -10.91 11.47 -30.75
C LYS A 251 -10.62 12.90 -30.27
N ASP A 252 -10.27 13.79 -31.21
CA ASP A 252 -9.86 15.18 -30.93
C ASP A 252 -11.04 16.17 -30.91
N LYS A 253 -12.27 15.66 -31.09
CA LYS A 253 -13.49 16.49 -31.12
C LYS A 253 -14.58 15.85 -30.27
N PRO A 254 -14.54 16.01 -28.91
CA PRO A 254 -15.60 15.54 -28.03
C PRO A 254 -16.99 16.06 -28.50
N GLU A 255 -17.97 15.17 -28.60
CA GLU A 255 -19.32 15.51 -29.02
C GLU A 255 -20.34 15.38 -27.89
N ILE A 256 -20.28 14.30 -27.10
CA ILE A 256 -21.19 14.06 -25.98
C ILE A 256 -20.38 13.65 -24.76
N ASP A 257 -20.41 14.45 -23.70
CA ASP A 257 -19.77 14.11 -22.44
C ASP A 257 -20.49 12.91 -21.81
N VAL A 258 -19.74 11.86 -21.49
CA VAL A 258 -20.18 10.75 -20.65
C VAL A 258 -19.91 11.04 -19.18
N LEU A 259 -18.71 11.53 -18.91
CA LEU A 259 -18.25 12.01 -17.62
C LEU A 259 -17.19 13.09 -17.87
N LYS A 260 -17.38 14.27 -17.33
CA LYS A 260 -16.35 15.33 -17.34
C LYS A 260 -16.35 15.97 -15.96
N VAL A 261 -15.27 15.77 -15.21
CA VAL A 261 -15.20 16.21 -13.81
C VAL A 261 -13.75 16.39 -13.38
N GLU A 262 -13.54 17.36 -12.51
CA GLU A 262 -12.32 17.52 -11.72
C GLU A 262 -12.59 17.02 -10.29
N LEU A 263 -11.73 16.13 -9.80
CA LEU A 263 -11.85 15.41 -8.53
C LEU A 263 -10.59 15.59 -7.70
N PRO A 264 -10.43 16.72 -7.00
CA PRO A 264 -9.40 16.86 -5.98
C PRO A 264 -9.76 16.07 -4.72
N PHE A 265 -8.75 15.58 -3.99
CA PHE A 265 -8.95 15.08 -2.62
C PHE A 265 -9.58 16.17 -1.75
N ASN A 266 -10.53 15.77 -0.90
CA ASN A 266 -11.08 16.70 0.07
C ASN A 266 -10.08 16.97 1.23
N GLU A 267 -10.29 18.03 1.99
CA GLU A 267 -9.38 18.47 3.06
C GLU A 267 -9.15 17.37 4.12
N GLN A 268 -10.18 16.63 4.50
CA GLN A 268 -10.05 15.55 5.47
C GLN A 268 -9.13 14.44 4.99
N THR A 269 -9.20 14.09 3.71
CA THR A 269 -8.29 13.12 3.08
C THR A 269 -6.85 13.65 3.09
N ILE A 270 -6.65 14.90 2.72
CA ILE A 270 -5.32 15.53 2.72
C ILE A 270 -4.71 15.52 4.13
N GLU A 271 -5.47 15.96 5.14
CA GLU A 271 -5.03 15.97 6.55
C GLU A 271 -4.67 14.57 7.03
N TYR A 272 -5.51 13.56 6.74
CA TYR A 272 -5.27 12.16 7.08
C TYR A 272 -3.99 11.63 6.43
N GLN A 273 -3.82 11.86 5.12
CA GLN A 273 -2.65 11.39 4.38
C GLN A 273 -1.36 12.09 4.83
N VAL A 274 -1.41 13.38 5.14
CA VAL A 274 -0.28 14.10 5.74
C VAL A 274 0.11 13.49 7.08
N GLN A 275 -0.87 13.13 7.94
CA GLN A 275 -0.59 12.48 9.21
C GLN A 275 0.04 11.09 9.01
N GLN A 276 -0.49 10.28 8.09
CA GLN A 276 0.10 8.98 7.75
C GLN A 276 1.56 9.10 7.28
N ALA A 277 1.86 10.10 6.45
CA ALA A 277 3.22 10.37 6.01
C ALA A 277 4.13 10.76 7.19
N LYS A 278 3.69 11.66 8.07
CA LYS A 278 4.44 12.06 9.27
C LYS A 278 4.69 10.89 10.21
N ASP A 279 3.69 10.05 10.47
CA ASP A 279 3.84 8.86 11.31
C ASP A 279 4.85 7.86 10.73
N GLY A 280 4.87 7.71 9.40
CA GLY A 280 5.85 6.92 8.68
C GLY A 280 7.27 7.47 8.83
N MET A 281 7.47 8.76 8.56
CA MET A 281 8.74 9.47 8.73
C MET A 281 9.25 9.38 10.17
N ASP A 282 8.39 9.58 11.16
CA ASP A 282 8.75 9.52 12.58
C ASP A 282 9.25 8.12 12.97
N LYS A 283 8.60 7.06 12.47
CA LYS A 283 9.05 5.68 12.67
C LYS A 283 10.44 5.47 12.06
N ILE A 284 10.64 5.86 10.80
CA ILE A 284 11.92 5.72 10.09
C ILE A 284 13.00 6.52 10.83
N SER A 285 12.76 7.78 11.17
CA SER A 285 13.69 8.66 11.87
C SER A 285 14.03 8.17 13.29
N THR A 286 13.03 7.69 14.04
CA THR A 286 13.24 7.20 15.40
C THR A 286 14.17 6.00 15.42
N PHE A 287 13.92 4.99 14.61
CA PHE A 287 14.72 3.76 14.58
C PHE A 287 15.99 3.89 13.71
N GLY A 288 15.95 4.72 12.66
CA GLY A 288 17.10 4.94 11.80
C GLY A 288 18.15 5.88 12.38
N ARG A 289 17.76 6.81 13.26
CA ARG A 289 18.64 7.90 13.73
C ARG A 289 18.65 8.05 15.24
N THR A 290 17.49 8.28 15.87
CA THR A 290 17.41 8.69 17.28
C THR A 290 17.84 7.57 18.23
N VAL A 291 17.28 6.38 18.11
CA VAL A 291 17.62 5.20 18.95
C VAL A 291 19.08 4.80 18.79
N PRO A 292 19.64 4.68 17.56
CA PRO A 292 21.08 4.39 17.38
C PRO A 292 22.01 5.42 18.01
N ILE A 293 21.71 6.71 17.87
CA ILE A 293 22.54 7.77 18.46
C ILE A 293 22.53 7.66 19.99
N ILE A 294 21.36 7.50 20.62
CA ILE A 294 21.25 7.35 22.08
C ILE A 294 21.98 6.08 22.55
N ALA A 295 21.77 4.95 21.87
CA ALA A 295 22.45 3.69 22.19
C ALA A 295 23.97 3.83 22.03
N GLY A 296 24.44 4.50 21.00
CA GLY A 296 25.86 4.77 20.77
C GLY A 296 26.49 5.61 21.90
N ILE A 297 25.85 6.72 22.28
CA ILE A 297 26.30 7.59 23.37
C ILE A 297 26.37 6.81 24.69
N LEU A 298 25.29 6.09 25.05
CA LEU A 298 25.26 5.27 26.26
C LEU A 298 26.29 4.14 26.22
N GLY A 299 26.52 3.56 25.05
CA GLY A 299 27.53 2.52 24.83
C GLY A 299 28.95 3.02 25.10
N VAL A 300 29.31 4.21 24.57
CA VAL A 300 30.59 4.84 24.82
C VAL A 300 30.78 5.18 26.31
N ILE A 301 29.77 5.79 26.95
CA ILE A 301 29.81 6.10 28.39
C ILE A 301 30.03 4.83 29.22
N ALA A 302 29.32 3.76 28.93
CA ALA A 302 29.43 2.48 29.64
C ALA A 302 30.81 1.83 29.44
N LEU A 303 31.41 1.94 28.25
CA LEU A 303 32.75 1.46 27.98
C LEU A 303 33.80 2.25 28.75
N VAL A 304 33.74 3.59 28.74
CA VAL A 304 34.65 4.44 29.49
C VAL A 304 34.55 4.19 30.99
N ALA A 305 33.34 4.15 31.53
CA ALA A 305 33.10 3.84 32.93
C ALA A 305 33.64 2.44 33.31
N GLY A 306 33.37 1.42 32.49
CA GLY A 306 33.90 0.07 32.69
C GLY A 306 35.40 -0.04 32.62
N LEU A 307 36.05 0.76 31.76
CA LEU A 307 37.51 0.86 31.66
C LEU A 307 38.12 1.51 32.93
N VAL A 308 37.55 2.65 33.37
CA VAL A 308 37.99 3.36 34.57
C VAL A 308 37.86 2.50 35.83
N LEU A 309 36.71 1.81 35.98
CA LEU A 309 36.44 0.89 37.10
C LEU A 309 37.41 -0.32 37.05
N GLY A 310 37.67 -0.89 35.87
CA GLY A 310 38.60 -2.00 35.67
C GLY A 310 40.03 -1.63 36.03
N LEU A 311 40.47 -0.42 35.65
CA LEU A 311 41.82 0.10 35.98
C LEU A 311 41.95 0.44 37.47
N ARG A 312 40.86 0.88 38.14
CA ARG A 312 40.85 1.15 39.59
C ARG A 312 40.72 -0.10 40.43
N GLY A 313 39.97 -1.12 39.92
CA GLY A 313 39.77 -2.39 40.64
C GLY A 313 40.95 -3.38 40.59
N GLY A 314 41.94 -3.13 39.74
CA GLY A 314 43.12 -4.00 39.57
C GLY A 314 44.21 -3.89 40.66
N LYS A 315 44.03 -3.01 41.69
CA LYS A 315 44.94 -2.93 42.82
C LYS A 315 44.29 -3.57 44.07
N GLY A 316 44.42 -4.87 44.20
CA GLY A 316 44.13 -5.53 45.47
C GLY A 316 43.40 -6.87 45.41
N ARG A 317 44.11 -7.88 44.95
CA ARG A 317 43.94 -9.26 45.47
C ARG A 317 45.21 -10.02 45.11
N GLN A 318 46.23 -9.94 46.02
CA GLN A 318 47.22 -10.97 46.08
C GLN A 318 46.52 -12.27 46.56
N PRO A 319 46.76 -13.40 45.90
CA PRO A 319 46.34 -14.67 46.48
C PRO A 319 47.12 -14.92 47.77
N ALA A 320 46.42 -15.13 48.87
CA ALA A 320 47.06 -15.56 50.09
C ALA A 320 47.68 -16.95 49.85
N HIS A 321 49.01 -17.01 49.92
CA HIS A 321 49.71 -18.26 50.08
C HIS A 321 49.39 -18.80 51.50
N THR A 322 48.63 -19.83 51.61
CA THR A 322 48.56 -20.68 52.77
C THR A 322 49.76 -21.60 52.72
N ALA A 323 50.62 -21.38 53.71
CA ALA A 323 51.78 -22.26 54.01
C ALA A 323 51.28 -23.65 54.37
N GLY A 324 52.05 -24.62 53.96
CA GLY A 324 51.81 -26.03 54.19
C GLY A 324 51.87 -26.42 55.65
N ASP A 325 51.22 -27.48 55.98
CA ASP A 325 51.53 -28.32 57.16
C ASP A 325 51.45 -29.79 56.77
N ASP A 326 52.43 -30.46 57.33
CA ASP A 326 52.86 -31.82 57.21
C ASP A 326 51.76 -32.90 57.17
N TYR A 327 52.00 -33.90 56.33
CA TYR A 327 51.34 -35.23 56.44
C TYR A 327 52.38 -36.30 56.84
N PRO A 328 52.04 -37.16 57.79
CA PRO A 328 52.64 -38.48 57.84
C PRO A 328 51.79 -39.54 57.10
N PRO A 329 52.42 -40.61 56.64
CA PRO A 329 51.77 -41.60 55.80
C PRO A 329 51.04 -42.68 56.63
N SER A 330 49.84 -43.12 56.23
CA SER A 330 49.26 -44.40 56.59
C SER A 330 48.44 -45.01 55.47
N ASP A 331 48.96 -46.04 55.03
CA ASP A 331 48.59 -47.43 54.69
C ASP A 331 47.09 -47.75 54.64
N GLY A 332 46.67 -48.61 53.66
CA GLY A 332 45.50 -49.43 53.77
C GLY A 332 44.46 -49.29 52.64
N GLY A 333 44.60 -50.16 51.65
CA GLY A 333 43.71 -50.32 50.56
C GLY A 333 42.27 -50.64 50.87
N ARG A 334 41.41 -50.31 49.91
CA ARG A 334 40.24 -51.09 49.47
C ARG A 334 39.75 -50.65 48.15
N HIS A 335 39.83 -51.57 47.21
CA HIS A 335 39.04 -51.51 45.94
C HIS A 335 37.55 -51.51 46.30
N VAL A 336 36.81 -50.60 45.74
CA VAL A 336 35.37 -50.71 45.60
C VAL A 336 35.04 -50.49 44.12
N ASP A 337 34.62 -51.56 43.48
CA ASP A 337 33.95 -51.58 42.18
C ASP A 337 32.67 -50.76 42.29
N LEU A 338 32.49 -49.77 41.44
CA LEU A 338 31.21 -49.13 41.23
C LEU A 338 30.67 -49.52 39.86
N ASP A 339 29.71 -50.40 39.98
CA ASP A 339 28.82 -50.89 38.95
C ASP A 339 28.13 -49.75 38.19
N LYS A 340 28.05 -49.92 36.87
CA LYS A 340 27.29 -49.05 35.97
C LYS A 340 25.81 -49.28 36.20
N SER A 341 25.09 -48.26 36.66
CA SER A 341 23.64 -48.21 36.52
C SER A 341 23.26 -47.20 35.44
N GLU A 342 22.70 -47.73 34.38
CA GLU A 342 22.08 -47.04 33.27
C GLU A 342 20.90 -46.21 33.77
N ALA A 343 20.84 -44.93 33.37
CA ALA A 343 19.66 -44.10 33.48
C ALA A 343 18.79 -44.26 32.21
N PRO A 344 17.48 -44.39 32.32
CA PRO A 344 16.62 -44.59 31.17
C PRO A 344 16.40 -43.26 30.45
N THR A 345 16.60 -43.31 29.12
CA THR A 345 16.23 -42.25 28.18
C THR A 345 14.70 -42.30 27.97
N GLU A 346 13.96 -41.33 28.45
CA GLU A 346 12.58 -41.11 28.03
C GLU A 346 12.54 -40.52 26.64
N GLN A 347 12.12 -41.35 25.67
CA GLN A 347 11.69 -40.90 24.35
C GLN A 347 10.29 -40.30 24.47
N HIS A 348 10.15 -38.99 24.21
CA HIS A 348 8.85 -38.35 24.10
C HIS A 348 8.31 -38.58 22.68
N ASP A 349 7.25 -39.37 22.60
CA ASP A 349 6.52 -39.71 21.37
C ASP A 349 5.50 -38.59 21.07
N TRP A 350 5.66 -37.91 19.91
CA TRP A 350 4.80 -36.82 19.44
C TRP A 350 3.73 -37.31 18.45
N THR A 351 3.05 -38.38 18.74
CA THR A 351 1.90 -38.81 17.96
C THR A 351 0.69 -38.98 18.84
N THR A 352 -0.16 -38.00 18.89
CA THR A 352 -1.62 -37.98 19.00
C THR A 352 -2.08 -36.66 19.60
N ASP A 353 -2.28 -35.66 18.77
CA ASP A 353 -3.13 -34.55 19.14
C ASP A 353 -4.50 -34.71 18.47
N LYS A 354 -5.50 -34.80 19.32
CA LYS A 354 -6.90 -34.94 18.92
C LYS A 354 -7.38 -33.61 18.38
N THR A 355 -7.80 -33.59 17.13
CA THR A 355 -8.58 -32.50 16.53
C THR A 355 -9.91 -32.37 17.29
N GLU A 356 -10.07 -31.35 18.10
CA GLU A 356 -11.39 -30.92 18.60
C GLU A 356 -12.12 -30.22 17.45
N GLU A 357 -13.24 -30.81 17.03
CA GLU A 357 -14.15 -30.25 16.06
C GLU A 357 -14.83 -28.98 16.63
N ILE A 358 -14.59 -27.83 15.98
CA ILE A 358 -15.30 -26.58 16.25
C ILE A 358 -16.71 -26.71 15.64
N PRO A 359 -17.81 -26.53 16.39
CA PRO A 359 -19.15 -26.64 15.84
C PRO A 359 -19.45 -25.47 14.90
N VAL A 360 -19.80 -25.80 13.66
CA VAL A 360 -20.31 -24.87 12.65
C VAL A 360 -21.65 -24.31 13.14
N GLN A 361 -21.72 -22.99 13.36
CA GLN A 361 -22.96 -22.30 13.65
C GLN A 361 -23.79 -22.16 12.36
N ASP A 362 -25.03 -22.63 12.39
CA ASP A 362 -26.05 -22.53 11.35
C ASP A 362 -26.48 -21.06 11.14
N PRO A 363 -26.39 -20.48 9.93
CA PRO A 363 -26.71 -19.06 9.67
C PRO A 363 -28.21 -18.74 9.62
N ARG A 364 -29.11 -19.61 10.01
CA ARG A 364 -30.57 -19.43 9.89
C ARG A 364 -31.28 -19.02 11.19
N ARG A 365 -30.70 -18.10 11.99
CA ARG A 365 -31.37 -17.59 13.18
C ARG A 365 -31.24 -16.07 13.36
N TYR A 366 -31.70 -15.32 12.36
CA TYR A 366 -32.04 -13.90 12.51
C TYR A 366 -33.28 -13.59 11.66
N ASP A 367 -34.41 -14.09 12.12
CA ASP A 367 -35.70 -13.48 11.82
C ASP A 367 -36.56 -13.58 13.10
N GLU A 368 -37.22 -12.49 13.46
CA GLU A 368 -38.03 -12.20 14.65
C GLU A 368 -37.33 -11.51 15.83
N ARG A 369 -37.15 -10.15 15.67
CA ARG A 369 -37.79 -9.17 16.62
C ARG A 369 -37.68 -7.76 16.05
#